data_626e99fbe3b1114fa52f23019500ed71
#
_entry.id   626e99fbe3b1114fa52f23019500ed71
#
_cell.length_a   1.000
_cell.length_b   1.000
_cell.length_c   1.000
_cell.angle_alpha   90.00
_cell.angle_beta   90.00
_cell.angle_gamma   90.00
#
_symmetry.space_group_name_H-M   'P 1'
#
loop_
_entity.id
_entity.type
_entity.pdbx_description
1 polymer ?
#
loop_
_entity_poly.entity_id
_entity_poly.type
_entity_poly.pdbx_seq_one_letter_code
_entity_poly.pdbx_strand_id
1 'polypeptide(L)'
;MLYAAQIRAARALLGWRQEDLAKAAKVGLATLARIEQGQGMVQGNFSTVMKIQRALEKEGISFTKNEVEGIGVWLEKKPRRR
;
A
#
# COMPACT_ATOMS: atom_id res chain seq x y z
N MET A 1 2.53 -0.64 -11.21
CA MET A 1 1.72 0.43 -10.63
C MET A 1 0.74 -0.13 -9.65
N LEU A 2 0.42 0.65 -8.64
CA LEU A 2 -0.52 0.22 -7.63
C LEU A 2 -1.92 0.71 -7.92
N TYR A 3 -2.87 -0.06 -7.47
CA TYR A 3 -4.26 0.38 -7.45
C TYR A 3 -4.59 0.85 -6.04
N ALA A 4 -5.47 1.83 -5.93
CA ALA A 4 -5.87 2.32 -4.62
C ALA A 4 -6.42 1.19 -3.75
N ALA A 5 -7.15 0.27 -4.36
CA ALA A 5 -7.69 -0.86 -3.63
C ALA A 5 -6.61 -1.74 -3.04
N GLN A 6 -5.46 -1.85 -3.72
CA GLN A 6 -4.36 -2.64 -3.18
C GLN A 6 -3.80 -2.00 -1.91
N ILE A 7 -3.73 -0.68 -1.88
CA ILE A 7 -3.23 0.00 -0.69
C ILE A 7 -4.19 -0.20 0.48
N ARG A 8 -5.48 -0.05 0.22
CA ARG A 8 -6.49 -0.26 1.27
C ARG A 8 -6.46 -1.70 1.78
N ALA A 9 -6.35 -2.65 0.85
CA ALA A 9 -6.30 -4.06 1.23
C ALA A 9 -5.05 -4.38 2.03
N ALA A 10 -3.92 -3.79 1.64
CA ALA A 10 -2.68 -4.01 2.37
C ALA A 10 -2.80 -3.51 3.80
N ARG A 11 -3.40 -2.32 3.97
CA ARG A 11 -3.61 -1.81 5.32
C ARG A 11 -4.51 -2.75 6.12
N ALA A 12 -5.56 -3.26 5.48
CA ALA A 12 -6.45 -4.17 6.18
C ALA A 12 -5.72 -5.45 6.61
N LEU A 13 -4.89 -5.97 5.75
CA LEU A 13 -4.11 -7.16 6.09
C LEU A 13 -3.18 -6.92 7.27
N LEU A 14 -2.64 -5.72 7.38
CA LEU A 14 -1.73 -5.39 8.46
C LEU A 14 -2.45 -4.90 9.72
N GLY A 15 -3.75 -4.66 9.62
CA GLY A 15 -4.47 -4.06 10.73
C GLY A 15 -4.08 -2.60 10.95
N TRP A 16 -3.67 -1.92 9.91
CA TRP A 16 -3.18 -0.54 10.00
C TRP A 16 -4.27 0.44 9.64
N ARG A 17 -4.28 1.55 10.38
CA ARG A 17 -5.08 2.69 10.00
C ARG A 17 -4.30 3.54 9.02
N GLN A 18 -4.98 4.50 8.40
CA GLN A 18 -4.28 5.40 7.50
C GLN A 18 -3.14 6.12 8.18
N GLU A 19 -3.35 6.51 9.44
CA GLU A 19 -2.29 7.19 10.20
C GLU A 19 -1.04 6.33 10.32
N ASP A 20 -1.24 5.03 10.51
CA ASP A 20 -0.09 4.14 10.65
C ASP A 20 0.72 4.10 9.36
N LEU A 21 0.03 3.99 8.24
CA LEU A 21 0.72 3.92 6.97
C LEU A 21 1.36 5.27 6.63
N ALA A 22 0.65 6.35 6.87
CA ALA A 22 1.20 7.68 6.58
C ALA A 22 2.50 7.89 7.34
N LYS A 23 2.51 7.48 8.60
CA LYS A 23 3.71 7.63 9.42
C LYS A 23 4.83 6.73 8.92
N ALA A 24 4.52 5.50 8.62
CA ALA A 24 5.54 4.55 8.15
C ALA A 24 6.14 5.00 6.83
N ALA A 25 5.33 5.54 5.95
CA ALA A 25 5.78 5.96 4.63
C ALA A 25 6.35 7.37 4.63
N LYS A 26 6.14 8.09 5.72
CA LYS A 26 6.59 9.48 5.84
C LYS A 26 5.93 10.36 4.79
N VAL A 27 4.64 10.19 4.65
CA VAL A 27 3.84 11.04 3.77
C VAL A 27 2.74 11.65 4.59
N GLY A 28 2.18 12.75 4.12
CA GLY A 28 1.10 13.40 4.83
C GLY A 28 -0.16 12.56 4.82
N LEU A 29 -0.89 12.61 5.93
CA LEU A 29 -2.12 11.86 6.04
C LEU A 29 -3.14 12.27 4.98
N ALA A 30 -3.27 13.57 4.75
CA ALA A 30 -4.21 14.04 3.74
C ALA A 30 -3.84 13.54 2.35
N THR A 31 -2.55 13.50 2.07
CA THR A 31 -2.08 12.99 0.79
C THR A 31 -2.42 11.52 0.64
N LEU A 32 -2.16 10.74 1.68
CA LEU A 32 -2.47 9.32 1.63
C LEU A 32 -3.96 9.09 1.48
N ALA A 33 -4.76 9.84 2.24
CA ALA A 33 -6.21 9.67 2.16
C ALA A 33 -6.71 9.97 0.75
N ARG A 34 -6.16 11.00 0.12
CA ARG A 34 -6.57 11.34 -1.23
C ARG A 34 -6.18 10.25 -2.22
N ILE A 35 -4.99 9.68 -2.05
CA ILE A 35 -4.54 8.61 -2.91
C ILE A 35 -5.42 7.39 -2.77
N GLU A 36 -5.78 7.04 -1.53
CA GLU A 36 -6.60 5.85 -1.28
C GLU A 36 -8.05 6.02 -1.67
N GLN A 37 -8.49 7.24 -1.81
CA GLN A 37 -9.87 7.51 -2.12
C GLN A 37 -10.22 7.19 -3.56
N GLY A 38 -9.23 7.18 -4.42
CA GLY A 38 -9.47 6.99 -5.83
C GLY A 38 -9.88 5.58 -6.17
N GLN A 39 -10.27 5.41 -7.41
CA GLN A 39 -10.56 4.11 -7.96
C GLN A 39 -9.58 3.85 -9.07
N GLY A 40 -9.22 2.62 -9.26
CA GLY A 40 -8.28 2.28 -10.30
C GLY A 40 -6.86 2.56 -9.85
N MET A 41 -6.01 2.85 -10.80
CA MET A 41 -4.60 3.03 -10.52
C MET A 41 -4.35 4.31 -9.75
N VAL A 42 -3.41 4.21 -8.83
CA VAL A 42 -3.05 5.35 -8.02
C VAL A 42 -2.44 6.44 -8.88
N GLN A 43 -2.87 7.67 -8.62
CA GLN A 43 -2.32 8.81 -9.30
C GLN A 43 -1.66 9.71 -8.29
N GLY A 44 -0.56 10.30 -8.67
CA GLY A 44 0.13 11.19 -7.79
C GLY A 44 1.60 11.22 -8.09
N ASN A 45 2.32 11.87 -7.24
CA ASN A 45 3.76 11.98 -7.37
C ASN A 45 4.39 10.60 -7.24
N PHE A 46 5.25 10.27 -8.19
CA PHE A 46 5.86 8.95 -8.22
C PHE A 46 6.61 8.66 -6.93
N SER A 47 7.36 9.61 -6.44
CA SER A 47 8.14 9.36 -5.24
C SER A 47 7.24 9.13 -4.02
N THR A 48 6.11 9.82 -3.94
CA THR A 48 5.17 9.60 -2.86
C THR A 48 4.58 8.19 -2.94
N VAL A 49 4.19 7.77 -4.12
CA VAL A 49 3.63 6.44 -4.30
C VAL A 49 4.65 5.38 -3.96
N MET A 50 5.90 5.60 -4.34
CA MET A 50 6.96 4.63 -4.01
C MET A 50 7.22 4.55 -2.52
N LYS A 51 7.13 5.68 -1.81
CA LYS A 51 7.28 5.64 -0.36
C LYS A 51 6.20 4.78 0.28
N ILE A 52 4.98 4.91 -0.21
CA ILE A 52 3.88 4.11 0.30
C ILE A 52 4.11 2.64 0.00
N GLN A 53 4.48 2.33 -1.22
CA GLN A 53 4.70 0.96 -1.63
C GLN A 53 5.80 0.32 -0.80
N ARG A 54 6.91 1.02 -0.63
CA ARG A 54 8.03 0.47 0.11
C ARG A 54 7.71 0.28 1.58
N ALA A 55 6.93 1.19 2.17
CA ALA A 55 6.55 1.02 3.56
C ALA A 55 5.74 -0.25 3.76
N LEU A 56 4.87 -0.56 2.81
CA LEU A 56 4.07 -1.76 2.90
C LEU A 56 4.90 -3.01 2.61
N GLU A 57 5.78 -2.93 1.63
CA GLU A 57 6.62 -4.08 1.32
C GLU A 57 7.53 -4.44 2.47
N LYS A 58 7.95 -3.44 3.22
CA LYS A 58 8.80 -3.67 4.37
C LYS A 58 8.10 -4.48 5.43
N GLU A 59 6.77 -4.45 5.44
CA GLU A 59 5.98 -5.20 6.40
C GLU A 59 5.55 -6.56 5.88
N GLY A 60 6.05 -6.95 4.74
CA GLY A 60 5.74 -8.27 4.21
C GLY A 60 4.66 -8.29 3.14
N ILE A 61 4.21 -7.12 2.72
CA ILE A 61 3.20 -7.05 1.68
C ILE A 61 3.84 -7.22 0.32
N SER A 62 3.23 -8.03 -0.51
CA SER A 62 3.58 -8.14 -1.92
C SER A 62 2.38 -7.77 -2.74
N PHE A 63 2.63 -7.13 -3.86
CA PHE A 63 1.57 -6.74 -4.76
C PHE A 63 1.69 -7.52 -6.04
N THR A 64 0.58 -8.09 -6.47
CA THR A 64 0.58 -8.79 -7.75
C THR A 64 -0.09 -7.92 -8.78
N LYS A 65 0.48 -7.92 -9.96
CA LYS A 65 -0.16 -7.25 -11.05
C LYS A 65 -0.01 -8.13 -12.23
N ASN A 66 -1.03 -8.83 -12.50
CA ASN A 66 -1.09 -9.68 -13.65
C ASN A 66 -2.28 -9.22 -14.44
N GLU A 67 -2.06 -8.66 -15.59
CA GLU A 67 -3.13 -8.09 -16.35
C GLU A 67 -4.12 -9.13 -16.83
N VAL A 68 -3.70 -10.37 -16.87
CA VAL A 68 -4.59 -11.43 -17.26
C VAL A 68 -5.42 -11.92 -16.08
N GLU A 69 -4.80 -12.05 -14.93
CA GLU A 69 -5.47 -12.62 -13.78
C GLU A 69 -6.01 -11.62 -12.80
N GLY A 70 -5.52 -10.41 -12.86
CA GLY A 70 -6.05 -9.37 -11.99
C GLY A 70 -5.02 -8.79 -11.05
N ILE A 71 -5.51 -8.03 -10.08
CA ILE A 71 -4.67 -7.38 -9.11
C ILE A 71 -4.90 -8.00 -7.74
N GLY A 72 -3.88 -7.98 -6.93
CA GLY A 72 -4.02 -8.57 -5.61
C GLY A 72 -2.96 -8.09 -4.65
N VAL A 73 -3.14 -8.47 -3.40
CA VAL A 73 -2.19 -8.20 -2.35
C VAL A 73 -1.99 -9.45 -1.54
N TRP A 74 -0.82 -9.58 -0.98
CA TRP A 74 -0.44 -10.77 -0.25
C TRP A 74 0.37 -10.34 0.95
N LEU A 75 0.05 -10.85 2.12
CA LEU A 75 0.86 -10.62 3.30
C LEU A 75 1.58 -11.91 3.63
N GLU A 76 2.89 -11.85 3.65
CA GLU A 76 3.67 -13.01 3.95
C GLU A 76 3.65 -13.30 5.43
N LYS A 77 3.30 -14.48 5.80
CA LYS A 77 3.13 -14.83 7.20
C LYS A 77 4.37 -15.43 7.79
N LYS A 78 5.49 -14.86 7.53
CA LYS A 78 6.67 -15.31 8.15
C LYS A 78 6.86 -14.66 9.46
N PRO A 79 7.39 -15.33 10.45
CA PRO A 79 7.69 -14.67 11.72
C PRO A 79 8.69 -13.58 11.47
N ARG A 80 8.45 -12.47 12.11
CA ARG A 80 9.37 -11.40 12.00
C ARG A 80 10.45 -11.65 12.97
N ARG A 81 11.52 -11.41 12.68
CA ARG A 81 12.49 -11.54 13.59
C ARG A 81 12.81 -10.43 14.15
N ARG A 82 12.97 -10.24 15.01
CA ARG A 82 13.16 -9.14 15.60
C ARG A 82 13.92 -9.18 16.33
#